data_df22f09ca12603e223d9cc0e4d6aab1d
#
_entry.id   df22f09ca12603e223d9cc0e4d6aab1d
#
_cell.length_a   1.000
_cell.length_b   1.000
_cell.length_c   1.000
_cell.angle_alpha   90.00
_cell.angle_beta   90.00
_cell.angle_gamma   90.00
#
_symmetry.space_group_name_H-M   'P 1'
#
loop_
_entity.id
_entity.type
_entity.pdbx_description
1 polymer ?
#
loop_
_entity_poly.entity_id
_entity_poly.type
_entity_poly.pdbx_seq_one_letter_code
_entity_poly.pdbx_strand_id
1 'polypeptide(L)'
;SLTGAVKNIPYRVSLGYLNENGILRTGNIERITGALNLNPRFFDNHLKIDASVKGSRINNRFANTDAIQTAVSFDPTQPVKADGFDKYDGYFTWLMPDGNLKTQALTNPMLLLNTYDNTSNVSRVIATAQIDYKMHFLPELRANLNVGYDYSKGKGKVYIPEWAPQMASR
;
A
#
# COMPACT_ATOMS: atom_id res chain seq x y z
N SER A 1 -16.22 -7.94 12.33
CA SER A 1 -15.54 -8.60 13.46
C SER A 1 -16.46 -9.64 14.11
N LEU A 2 -15.87 -10.73 14.56
CA LEU A 2 -16.53 -11.80 15.30
C LEU A 2 -15.93 -11.87 16.71
N THR A 3 -16.77 -11.90 17.73
CA THR A 3 -16.37 -12.07 19.14
C THR A 3 -17.06 -13.28 19.73
N GLY A 4 -16.37 -14.00 20.60
CA GLY A 4 -16.91 -15.17 21.27
C GLY A 4 -15.99 -15.62 22.40
N ALA A 5 -16.35 -16.74 23.00
CA ALA A 5 -15.51 -17.42 23.97
C ALA A 5 -15.53 -18.91 23.72
N VAL A 6 -14.39 -19.56 23.79
CA VAL A 6 -14.25 -21.02 23.78
C VAL A 6 -13.78 -21.43 25.16
N LYS A 7 -14.64 -22.17 25.90
CA LYS A 7 -14.48 -22.38 27.34
C LYS A 7 -14.37 -21.03 28.05
N ASN A 8 -13.24 -20.75 28.70
CA ASN A 8 -12.99 -19.49 29.41
C ASN A 8 -12.02 -18.56 28.68
N ILE A 9 -11.85 -18.75 27.35
CA ILE A 9 -10.93 -17.94 26.54
C ILE A 9 -11.75 -17.01 25.64
N PRO A 10 -11.94 -15.75 26.01
CA PRO A 10 -12.54 -14.76 25.13
C PRO A 10 -11.62 -14.52 23.91
N TYR A 11 -12.25 -14.40 22.74
CA TYR A 11 -11.53 -14.08 21.52
C TYR A 11 -12.26 -13.06 20.68
N ARG A 12 -11.51 -12.32 19.89
CA ARG A 12 -12.02 -11.42 18.85
C ARG A 12 -11.23 -11.62 17.58
N VAL A 13 -11.93 -11.92 16.50
CA VAL A 13 -11.36 -11.97 15.14
C VAL A 13 -11.93 -10.81 14.33
N SER A 14 -11.08 -10.11 13.61
CA SER A 14 -11.49 -9.03 12.71
C SER A 14 -10.82 -9.20 11.38
N LEU A 15 -11.58 -8.99 10.31
CA LEU A 15 -11.09 -8.93 8.94
C LEU A 15 -11.53 -7.60 8.34
N GLY A 16 -10.67 -6.98 7.57
CA GLY A 16 -10.94 -5.74 6.86
C GLY A 16 -10.38 -5.80 5.44
N TYR A 17 -11.12 -5.25 4.51
CA TYR A 17 -10.74 -5.05 3.12
C TYR A 17 -11.01 -3.61 2.72
N LEU A 18 -10.06 -2.99 2.05
CA LEU A 18 -10.15 -1.66 1.50
C LEU A 18 -9.63 -1.73 0.07
N ASN A 19 -10.36 -1.12 -0.87
CA ASN A 19 -9.91 -0.87 -2.23
C ASN A 19 -10.37 0.52 -2.63
N GLU A 20 -9.42 1.41 -2.90
CA GLU A 20 -9.69 2.80 -3.25
C GLU A 20 -8.87 3.18 -4.49
N ASN A 21 -9.52 3.86 -5.42
CA ASN A 21 -8.86 4.49 -6.55
C ASN A 21 -8.49 5.92 -6.18
N GLY A 22 -7.29 6.34 -6.57
CA GLY A 22 -6.84 7.71 -6.41
C GLY A 22 -7.58 8.68 -7.34
N ILE A 23 -7.45 9.98 -7.07
CA ILE A 23 -7.98 11.04 -7.94
C ILE A 23 -7.32 10.98 -9.33
N LEU A 24 -6.02 10.70 -9.38
CA LEU A 24 -5.32 10.48 -10.63
C LEU A 24 -5.61 9.06 -11.14
N ARG A 25 -5.91 8.98 -12.43
CA ARG A 25 -6.02 7.72 -13.14
C ARG A 25 -4.75 6.87 -12.92
N THR A 26 -4.92 5.55 -12.74
CA THR A 26 -3.90 4.55 -12.41
C THR A 26 -3.50 4.46 -10.95
N GLY A 27 -3.78 5.47 -10.12
CA GLY A 27 -3.56 5.37 -8.68
C GLY A 27 -4.58 4.44 -8.01
N ASN A 28 -4.11 3.46 -7.24
CA ASN A 28 -4.97 2.54 -6.50
C ASN A 28 -4.28 2.08 -5.22
N ILE A 29 -5.05 1.90 -4.16
CA ILE A 29 -4.64 1.25 -2.92
C ILE A 29 -5.58 0.11 -2.60
N GLU A 30 -5.03 -1.08 -2.42
CA GLU A 30 -5.73 -2.25 -1.91
C GLU A 30 -5.10 -2.68 -0.59
N ARG A 31 -5.92 -2.86 0.45
CA ARG A 31 -5.44 -3.27 1.77
C ARG A 31 -6.31 -4.35 2.36
N ILE A 32 -5.68 -5.45 2.73
CA ILE A 32 -6.29 -6.54 3.51
C ILE A 32 -5.69 -6.48 4.91
N THR A 33 -6.55 -6.54 5.93
CA THR A 33 -6.13 -6.57 7.33
C THR A 33 -6.82 -7.72 8.06
N GLY A 34 -6.07 -8.36 8.95
CA GLY A 34 -6.60 -9.36 9.87
C GLY A 34 -6.13 -9.06 11.29
N ALA A 35 -6.97 -9.28 12.27
CA ALA A 35 -6.59 -9.17 13.67
C ALA A 35 -7.24 -10.28 14.49
N LEU A 36 -6.45 -10.86 15.40
CA LEU A 36 -6.86 -11.82 16.40
C LEU A 36 -6.45 -11.29 17.77
N ASN A 37 -7.41 -11.20 18.70
CA ASN A 37 -7.15 -10.90 20.10
C ASN A 37 -7.65 -12.06 20.95
N LEU A 38 -6.86 -12.44 21.94
CA LEU A 38 -7.13 -13.51 22.90
C LEU A 38 -6.89 -12.96 24.31
N ASN A 39 -7.83 -13.18 25.21
CA ASN A 39 -7.77 -12.71 26.59
C ASN A 39 -8.01 -13.86 27.60
N PRO A 40 -7.21 -14.93 27.57
CA PRO A 40 -7.37 -16.03 28.50
C PRO A 40 -7.05 -15.63 29.94
N ARG A 41 -7.77 -16.26 30.87
CA ARG A 41 -7.59 -16.10 32.32
C ARG A 41 -7.51 -17.47 32.95
N PHE A 42 -6.51 -17.65 33.81
CA PHE A 42 -6.24 -18.93 34.47
C PHE A 42 -6.09 -18.74 35.97
N PHE A 43 -6.22 -19.85 36.73
CA PHE A 43 -6.01 -19.89 38.18
C PHE A 43 -6.81 -18.83 38.92
N ASP A 44 -8.16 -18.83 38.78
CA ASP A 44 -9.07 -17.88 39.41
C ASP A 44 -8.64 -16.41 39.24
N ASN A 45 -8.23 -16.06 37.98
CA ASN A 45 -7.71 -14.76 37.60
C ASN A 45 -6.32 -14.37 38.15
N HIS A 46 -5.58 -15.30 38.73
CA HIS A 46 -4.18 -15.06 39.12
C HIS A 46 -3.28 -14.84 37.91
N LEU A 47 -3.54 -15.51 36.78
CA LEU A 47 -2.84 -15.32 35.52
C LEU A 47 -3.80 -14.74 34.48
N LYS A 48 -3.48 -13.56 33.97
CA LYS A 48 -4.15 -12.92 32.84
C LYS A 48 -3.19 -12.78 31.69
N ILE A 49 -3.60 -13.16 30.50
CA ILE A 49 -2.81 -13.02 29.28
C ILE A 49 -3.67 -12.22 28.29
N ASP A 50 -3.13 -11.12 27.77
CA ASP A 50 -3.72 -10.34 26.69
C ASP A 50 -2.79 -10.46 25.50
N ALA A 51 -3.19 -11.28 24.52
CA ALA A 51 -2.42 -11.53 23.30
C ALA A 51 -3.13 -10.96 22.10
N SER A 52 -2.42 -10.27 21.24
CA SER A 52 -2.95 -9.79 19.96
C SER A 52 -1.98 -10.06 18.82
N VAL A 53 -2.52 -10.46 17.68
CA VAL A 53 -1.80 -10.58 16.41
C VAL A 53 -2.57 -9.79 15.36
N LYS A 54 -1.87 -8.89 14.67
CA LYS A 54 -2.41 -8.08 13.57
C LYS A 54 -1.55 -8.28 12.35
N GLY A 55 -2.17 -8.65 11.24
CA GLY A 55 -1.54 -8.76 9.93
C GLY A 55 -2.15 -7.78 8.94
N SER A 56 -1.34 -7.22 8.07
CA SER A 56 -1.81 -6.40 6.96
C SER A 56 -1.00 -6.65 5.70
N ARG A 57 -1.67 -6.59 4.57
CA ARG A 57 -1.05 -6.57 3.25
C ARG A 57 -1.61 -5.39 2.47
N ILE A 58 -0.72 -4.57 1.95
CA ILE A 58 -1.06 -3.35 1.22
C ILE A 58 -0.41 -3.46 -0.15
N ASN A 59 -1.21 -3.34 -1.21
CA ASN A 59 -0.78 -3.19 -2.58
C ASN A 59 -1.08 -1.76 -3.01
N ASN A 60 -0.07 -1.01 -3.38
CA ASN A 60 -0.21 0.33 -3.92
C ASN A 60 0.20 0.36 -5.38
N ARG A 61 -0.55 1.10 -6.19
CA ARG A 61 -0.13 1.58 -7.49
C ARG A 61 -0.14 3.09 -7.47
N PHE A 62 1.01 3.70 -7.70
CA PHE A 62 1.18 5.15 -7.67
C PHE A 62 1.05 5.72 -9.08
N ALA A 63 0.18 6.71 -9.23
CA ALA A 63 0.09 7.47 -10.47
C ALA A 63 1.28 8.42 -10.61
N ASN A 64 1.65 8.75 -11.85
CA ASN A 64 2.64 9.78 -12.11
C ASN A 64 2.04 11.17 -11.83
N THR A 65 2.49 11.84 -10.80
CA THR A 65 2.01 13.16 -10.38
C THR A 65 2.45 14.29 -11.32
N ASP A 66 3.53 14.10 -12.11
CA ASP A 66 4.00 15.07 -13.09
C ASP A 66 2.96 15.32 -14.18
N ALA A 67 2.06 14.36 -14.37
CA ALA A 67 0.94 14.49 -15.30
C ALA A 67 0.02 15.69 -14.98
N ILE A 68 -0.09 16.09 -13.69
CA ILE A 68 -0.91 17.24 -13.29
C ILE A 68 -0.28 18.54 -13.82
N GLN A 69 1.01 18.75 -13.52
CA GLN A 69 1.73 19.93 -13.98
C GLN A 69 1.78 20.00 -15.50
N THR A 70 2.05 18.85 -16.12
CA THR A 70 2.09 18.77 -17.58
C THR A 70 0.72 19.07 -18.20
N ALA A 71 -0.38 18.58 -17.60
CA ALA A 71 -1.73 18.85 -18.11
C ALA A 71 -2.11 20.34 -18.07
N VAL A 72 -1.62 21.08 -17.07
CA VAL A 72 -1.86 22.53 -16.98
C VAL A 72 -1.13 23.31 -18.08
N SER A 73 0.05 22.84 -18.48
CA SER A 73 0.93 23.52 -19.44
C SER A 73 0.87 22.93 -20.85
N PHE A 74 0.17 21.81 -21.05
CA PHE A 74 0.05 21.16 -22.35
C PHE A 74 -0.90 21.95 -23.27
N ASP A 75 -0.56 22.00 -24.55
CA ASP A 75 -1.39 22.65 -25.57
C ASP A 75 -2.76 21.95 -25.69
N PRO A 76 -3.87 22.61 -25.33
CA PRO A 76 -5.21 22.01 -25.36
C PRO A 76 -5.73 21.74 -26.77
N THR A 77 -5.08 22.28 -27.80
CA THR A 77 -5.46 22.02 -29.20
C THR A 77 -4.94 20.68 -29.72
N GLN A 78 -4.00 20.07 -29.01
CA GLN A 78 -3.42 18.79 -29.42
C GLN A 78 -4.29 17.62 -28.97
N PRO A 79 -4.47 16.60 -29.82
CA PRO A 79 -5.24 15.41 -29.46
C PRO A 79 -4.49 14.57 -28.41
N VAL A 80 -5.23 13.81 -27.62
CA VAL A 80 -4.64 12.84 -26.71
C VAL A 80 -3.97 11.69 -27.47
N LYS A 81 -4.65 11.18 -28.51
CA LYS A 81 -4.16 10.16 -29.43
C LYS A 81 -4.33 10.63 -30.87
N ALA A 82 -3.42 10.24 -31.74
CA ALA A 82 -3.47 10.56 -33.17
C ALA A 82 -2.82 9.45 -34.00
N ASP A 83 -3.19 9.36 -35.25
CA ASP A 83 -2.57 8.45 -36.22
C ASP A 83 -1.09 8.81 -36.46
N GLY A 84 -0.27 7.82 -36.73
CA GLY A 84 1.18 8.01 -36.97
C GLY A 84 2.04 8.02 -35.72
N PHE A 85 1.46 7.81 -34.54
CA PHE A 85 2.19 7.74 -33.27
C PHE A 85 2.23 6.31 -32.67
N ASP A 86 2.21 5.27 -33.52
CA ASP A 86 2.21 3.88 -33.07
C ASP A 86 3.41 3.54 -32.17
N LYS A 87 4.57 4.12 -32.44
CA LYS A 87 5.76 4.01 -31.60
C LYS A 87 5.53 4.45 -30.14
N TYR A 88 4.55 5.34 -29.93
CA TYR A 88 4.19 5.90 -28.63
C TYR A 88 2.79 5.44 -28.17
N ASP A 89 2.39 4.24 -28.55
CA ASP A 89 1.06 3.66 -28.25
C ASP A 89 -0.11 4.55 -28.71
N GLY A 90 0.09 5.25 -29.83
CA GLY A 90 -0.88 6.17 -30.41
C GLY A 90 -1.00 7.52 -29.70
N TYR A 91 -0.24 7.77 -28.63
CA TYR A 91 -0.27 9.05 -27.93
C TYR A 91 0.47 10.13 -28.71
N PHE A 92 -0.20 11.26 -28.91
CA PHE A 92 0.42 12.44 -29.50
C PHE A 92 1.69 12.83 -28.76
N THR A 93 2.76 13.09 -29.49
CA THR A 93 4.08 13.42 -28.96
C THR A 93 4.75 14.42 -29.90
N TRP A 94 5.45 15.40 -29.34
CA TRP A 94 6.18 16.37 -30.12
C TRP A 94 7.40 15.75 -30.80
N LEU A 95 7.42 15.81 -32.12
CA LEU A 95 8.54 15.30 -32.93
C LEU A 95 9.30 16.46 -33.59
N MET A 96 10.57 16.22 -33.87
CA MET A 96 11.38 17.07 -34.74
C MET A 96 11.07 16.76 -36.21
N PRO A 97 11.49 17.64 -37.16
CA PRO A 97 11.28 17.41 -38.59
C PRO A 97 11.86 16.10 -39.14
N ASP A 98 12.87 15.56 -38.46
CA ASP A 98 13.50 14.27 -38.77
C ASP A 98 12.75 13.05 -38.18
N GLY A 99 11.61 13.27 -37.55
CA GLY A 99 10.79 12.23 -36.91
C GLY A 99 11.28 11.78 -35.53
N ASN A 100 12.36 12.36 -35.01
CA ASN A 100 12.87 12.06 -33.68
C ASN A 100 12.09 12.81 -32.61
N LEU A 101 12.11 12.27 -31.38
CA LEU A 101 11.45 12.87 -30.23
C LEU A 101 12.02 14.25 -29.89
N LYS A 102 11.17 15.25 -29.74
CA LYS A 102 11.57 16.56 -29.22
C LYS A 102 11.62 16.50 -27.69
N THR A 103 12.77 16.11 -27.14
CA THR A 103 12.95 15.81 -25.70
C THR A 103 12.70 16.99 -24.76
N GLN A 104 12.79 18.23 -25.24
CA GLN A 104 12.52 19.44 -24.48
C GLN A 104 11.04 19.85 -24.47
N ALA A 105 10.21 19.19 -25.25
CA ALA A 105 8.78 19.48 -25.28
C ALA A 105 8.05 18.75 -24.14
N LEU A 106 6.91 19.32 -23.74
CA LEU A 106 6.07 18.70 -22.72
C LEU A 106 5.53 17.36 -23.21
N THR A 107 5.68 16.34 -22.37
CA THR A 107 5.12 15.02 -22.63
C THR A 107 3.60 15.03 -22.47
N ASN A 108 2.88 14.29 -23.29
CA ASN A 108 1.44 14.12 -23.16
C ASN A 108 1.06 13.58 -21.78
N PRO A 109 0.17 14.28 -21.02
CA PRO A 109 -0.20 13.88 -19.66
C PRO A 109 -0.77 12.47 -19.55
N MET A 110 -1.56 12.06 -20.55
CA MET A 110 -2.16 10.73 -20.58
C MET A 110 -1.12 9.64 -20.85
N LEU A 111 -0.10 9.95 -21.66
CA LEU A 111 1.03 9.05 -21.86
C LEU A 111 1.83 8.88 -20.56
N LEU A 112 2.10 9.97 -19.83
CA LEU A 112 2.76 9.91 -18.52
C LEU A 112 2.02 8.99 -17.54
N LEU A 113 0.69 9.09 -17.47
CA LEU A 113 -0.11 8.26 -16.57
C LEU A 113 -0.11 6.78 -16.96
N ASN A 114 -0.19 6.48 -18.27
CA ASN A 114 -0.39 5.10 -18.72
C ASN A 114 0.91 4.32 -18.91
N THR A 115 2.05 5.00 -19.08
CA THR A 115 3.37 4.36 -19.21
C THR A 115 4.14 4.23 -17.91
N TYR A 116 3.66 4.87 -16.85
CA TYR A 116 4.31 4.81 -15.54
C TYR A 116 3.65 3.73 -14.68
N ASP A 117 4.36 2.62 -14.48
CA ASP A 117 3.92 1.53 -13.60
C ASP A 117 4.81 1.50 -12.34
N ASN A 118 4.33 2.17 -11.29
CA ASN A 118 4.99 2.21 -9.99
C ASN A 118 4.11 1.48 -8.97
N THR A 119 4.57 0.34 -8.53
CA THR A 119 3.84 -0.53 -7.62
C THR A 119 4.65 -0.80 -6.36
N SER A 120 3.95 -0.91 -5.23
CA SER A 120 4.53 -1.29 -3.95
C SER A 120 3.64 -2.32 -3.26
N ASN A 121 4.26 -3.36 -2.71
CA ASN A 121 3.61 -4.37 -1.88
C ASN A 121 4.27 -4.36 -0.52
N VAL A 122 3.47 -4.12 0.54
CA VAL A 122 3.93 -4.10 1.92
C VAL A 122 3.14 -5.12 2.73
N SER A 123 3.85 -6.00 3.41
CA SER A 123 3.26 -6.93 4.38
C SER A 123 3.81 -6.61 5.76
N ARG A 124 2.93 -6.52 6.76
CA ARG A 124 3.30 -6.25 8.15
C ARG A 124 2.56 -7.17 9.09
N VAL A 125 3.28 -7.68 10.08
CA VAL A 125 2.71 -8.47 11.17
C VAL A 125 3.17 -7.85 12.49
N ILE A 126 2.21 -7.55 13.35
CA ILE A 126 2.45 -7.05 14.70
C ILE A 126 1.84 -8.07 15.67
N ALA A 127 2.64 -8.57 16.59
CA ALA A 127 2.20 -9.44 17.67
C ALA A 127 2.57 -8.82 19.01
N THR A 128 1.64 -8.83 19.96
CA THR A 128 1.88 -8.37 21.33
C THR A 128 1.32 -9.37 22.32
N ALA A 129 2.02 -9.58 23.42
CA ALA A 129 1.55 -10.37 24.52
C ALA A 129 1.86 -9.65 25.83
N GLN A 130 0.84 -9.45 26.63
CA GLN A 130 0.94 -8.96 27.99
C GLN A 130 0.54 -10.08 28.95
N ILE A 131 1.40 -10.39 29.89
CA ILE A 131 1.20 -11.41 30.91
C ILE A 131 1.20 -10.71 32.27
N ASP A 132 0.12 -10.82 33.02
CA ASP A 132 -0.03 -10.31 34.38
C ASP A 132 -0.25 -11.51 35.32
N TYR A 133 0.66 -11.71 36.22
CA TYR A 133 0.59 -12.79 37.20
C TYR A 133 0.55 -12.26 38.63
N LYS A 134 -0.54 -12.54 39.34
CA LYS A 134 -0.74 -12.27 40.74
C LYS A 134 -0.22 -13.43 41.56
N MET A 135 0.78 -13.20 42.42
CA MET A 135 1.39 -14.23 43.20
C MET A 135 0.40 -14.91 44.16
N HIS A 136 0.41 -16.25 44.25
CA HIS A 136 -0.52 -16.99 45.12
C HIS A 136 -0.19 -16.81 46.58
N PHE A 137 1.10 -16.70 46.91
CA PHE A 137 1.56 -16.57 48.31
C PHE A 137 1.53 -15.12 48.82
N LEU A 138 1.50 -14.12 47.94
CA LEU A 138 1.42 -12.69 48.26
C LEU A 138 0.59 -11.98 47.22
N PRO A 139 -0.75 -11.94 47.39
CA PRO A 139 -1.66 -11.41 46.39
C PRO A 139 -1.49 -9.92 46.06
N GLU A 140 -0.77 -9.19 46.88
CA GLU A 140 -0.44 -7.77 46.66
C GLU A 140 0.72 -7.64 45.63
N LEU A 141 1.57 -8.70 45.48
CA LEU A 141 2.65 -8.72 44.54
C LEU A 141 2.20 -9.23 43.16
N ARG A 142 2.46 -8.43 42.14
CA ARG A 142 2.14 -8.74 40.76
C ARG A 142 3.39 -8.65 39.88
N ALA A 143 3.55 -9.61 39.00
CA ALA A 143 4.53 -9.59 37.93
C ALA A 143 3.83 -9.28 36.61
N ASN A 144 4.34 -8.28 35.88
CA ASN A 144 3.82 -7.92 34.57
C ASN A 144 4.95 -8.01 33.53
N LEU A 145 4.68 -8.76 32.45
CA LEU A 145 5.60 -8.92 31.33
C LEU A 145 4.89 -8.51 30.05
N ASN A 146 5.50 -7.58 29.31
CA ASN A 146 5.05 -7.16 28.01
C ASN A 146 6.07 -7.54 26.95
N VAL A 147 5.64 -8.27 25.93
CA VAL A 147 6.44 -8.68 24.77
C VAL A 147 5.78 -8.20 23.51
N GLY A 148 6.56 -7.61 22.60
CA GLY A 148 6.11 -7.14 21.31
C GLY A 148 7.02 -7.61 20.19
N TYR A 149 6.41 -7.97 19.04
CA TYR A 149 7.10 -8.30 17.81
C TYR A 149 6.48 -7.52 16.66
N ASP A 150 7.31 -6.83 15.89
CA ASP A 150 6.88 -6.09 14.68
C ASP A 150 7.78 -6.50 13.52
N TYR A 151 7.17 -7.07 12.50
CA TYR A 151 7.84 -7.45 11.27
C TYR A 151 7.18 -6.76 10.09
N SER A 152 7.99 -6.06 9.28
CA SER A 152 7.53 -5.41 8.06
C SER A 152 8.44 -5.76 6.88
N LYS A 153 7.83 -6.08 5.74
CA LYS A 153 8.53 -6.34 4.48
C LYS A 153 7.85 -5.57 3.37
N GLY A 154 8.61 -4.68 2.73
CA GLY A 154 8.19 -3.91 1.56
C GLY A 154 8.97 -4.33 0.31
N LYS A 155 8.27 -4.35 -0.84
CA LYS A 155 8.86 -4.49 -2.17
C LYS A 155 8.22 -3.47 -3.08
N GLY A 156 9.03 -2.70 -3.81
CA GLY A 156 8.58 -1.74 -4.81
C GLY A 156 9.18 -2.08 -6.17
N LYS A 157 8.46 -1.73 -7.23
CA LYS A 157 8.91 -1.81 -8.62
C LYS A 157 8.43 -0.58 -9.37
N VAL A 158 9.34 0.04 -10.09
CA VAL A 158 9.02 1.09 -11.06
C VAL A 158 9.40 0.56 -12.43
N TYR A 159 8.45 0.61 -13.36
CA TYR A 159 8.66 0.25 -14.76
C TYR A 159 8.16 1.37 -15.66
N ILE A 160 9.00 1.75 -16.60
CA ILE A 160 8.70 2.70 -17.67
C ILE A 160 9.20 2.04 -18.95
N PRO A 161 8.39 1.92 -20.01
CA PRO A 161 8.85 1.39 -21.30
C PRO A 161 10.00 2.21 -21.87
N GLU A 162 10.97 1.58 -22.51
CA GLU A 162 12.14 2.25 -23.10
C GLU A 162 11.76 3.27 -24.19
N TRP A 163 10.66 3.02 -24.89
CA TRP A 163 10.15 3.93 -25.91
C TRP A 163 9.45 5.16 -25.35
N ALA A 164 9.15 5.19 -24.03
CA ALA A 164 8.44 6.31 -23.43
C ALA A 164 9.32 7.57 -23.40
N PRO A 165 8.74 8.76 -23.75
CA PRO A 165 9.51 10.03 -23.82
C PRO A 165 10.27 10.37 -22.53
N GLN A 166 9.75 9.98 -21.38
CA GLN A 166 10.43 10.22 -20.10
C GLN A 166 11.72 9.40 -19.92
N MET A 167 11.98 8.39 -20.75
CA MET A 167 13.26 7.66 -20.77
C MET A 167 14.28 8.30 -21.70
N ALA A 168 13.84 9.04 -22.72
CA ALA A 168 14.73 9.70 -23.68
C ALA A 168 15.48 10.92 -23.08
N SER A 169 15.04 11.42 -21.93
CA SER A 169 15.66 12.54 -21.22
C SER A 169 16.60 12.10 -20.07
N ARG A 170 16.84 10.81 -19.91
CA ARG A 170 17.80 10.22 -18.99
C ARG A 170 18.99 9.67 -19.74
#